data_ef24feaa73b670e66f4e3f4174d9c32d
#
_entry.id   ef24feaa73b670e66f4e3f4174d9c32d
#
_cell.length_a   1.000
_cell.length_b   1.000
_cell.length_c   1.000
_cell.angle_alpha   90.00
_cell.angle_beta   90.00
_cell.angle_gamma   90.00
#
_symmetry.space_group_name_H-M   'P 1'
#
loop_
_entity.id
_entity.type
_entity.pdbx_description
1 polymer ?
#
loop_
_entity_poly.entity_id
_entity_poly.type
_entity_poly.pdbx_seq_one_letter_code
_entity_poly.pdbx_strand_id
1 'polypeptide(L)'
;DYGHVPSAIHAMCRAGAMIADLDLPEDPKTTYTIGTIKGGTTVNTIAARCEVDVDMRSVDLPTLEALEAKVLAAFEEAVRIENAHWPKADEAHQLKLVKTQIGNRPAGMRPADCPAVQAALGALDALGIEARHVKCSSTDANQPMSLNIPAICVGTGGETFLEHSLKEYFDSTDMHLGPQLALHAALAMVGRKGEK
;
A
#
# COMPACT_ATOMS: atom_id res chain seq x y z
N ASP A 1 4.46 14.85 39.28
CA ASP A 1 3.99 13.44 39.42
C ASP A 1 4.66 12.56 38.38
N TYR A 2 5.97 12.42 38.53
CA TYR A 2 6.76 11.59 37.62
C TYR A 2 6.29 10.12 37.73
N GLY A 3 5.93 9.51 36.58
CA GLY A 3 5.56 8.09 36.54
C GLY A 3 4.11 7.76 36.86
N HIS A 4 3.19 8.72 36.90
CA HIS A 4 1.77 8.48 37.22
C HIS A 4 0.81 8.82 36.06
N VAL A 5 1.33 8.91 34.84
CA VAL A 5 0.54 9.18 33.63
C VAL A 5 0.91 8.22 32.51
N PRO A 6 -0.03 7.90 31.60
CA PRO A 6 0.24 7.02 30.47
C PRO A 6 1.27 7.63 29.49
N SER A 7 2.04 6.74 28.86
CA SER A 7 3.04 7.11 27.85
C SER A 7 2.60 6.72 26.45
N ALA A 8 2.58 7.68 25.53
CA ALA A 8 2.25 7.41 24.13
C ALA A 8 3.23 6.43 23.48
N ILE A 9 4.51 6.44 23.86
CA ILE A 9 5.49 5.45 23.36
C ILE A 9 5.18 4.06 23.90
N HIS A 10 4.79 3.91 25.17
CA HIS A 10 4.43 2.60 25.70
C HIS A 10 3.20 2.02 24.97
N ALA A 11 2.17 2.84 24.74
CA ALA A 11 1.03 2.43 23.92
C ALA A 11 1.47 2.02 22.52
N MET A 12 2.35 2.77 21.86
CA MET A 12 2.86 2.43 20.55
C MET A 12 3.65 1.11 20.54
N CYS A 13 4.49 0.86 21.55
CA CYS A 13 5.22 -0.41 21.66
C CYS A 13 4.27 -1.60 21.78
N ARG A 14 3.17 -1.46 22.56
CA ARG A 14 2.13 -2.48 22.67
C ARG A 14 1.43 -2.72 21.33
N ALA A 15 0.98 -1.65 20.67
CA ALA A 15 0.35 -1.72 19.35
C ALA A 15 1.28 -2.38 18.33
N GLY A 16 2.55 -1.96 18.30
CA GLY A 16 3.56 -2.50 17.40
C GLY A 16 3.76 -4.01 17.57
N ALA A 17 3.81 -4.49 18.80
CA ALA A 17 3.89 -5.94 19.09
C ALA A 17 2.63 -6.68 18.60
N MET A 18 1.42 -6.18 18.91
CA MET A 18 0.16 -6.78 18.47
C MET A 18 0.07 -6.82 16.93
N ILE A 19 0.52 -5.76 16.24
CA ILE A 19 0.52 -5.70 14.78
C ILE A 19 1.55 -6.67 14.21
N ALA A 20 2.74 -6.76 14.81
CA ALA A 20 3.79 -7.68 14.37
C ALA A 20 3.39 -9.16 14.44
N ASP A 21 2.48 -9.49 15.36
CA ASP A 21 1.95 -10.84 15.53
C ASP A 21 0.70 -11.14 14.68
N LEU A 22 0.29 -10.21 13.79
CA LEU A 22 -0.84 -10.45 12.89
C LEU A 22 -0.49 -11.52 11.86
N ASP A 23 -1.32 -12.54 11.80
CA ASP A 23 -1.29 -13.53 10.73
C ASP A 23 -1.97 -12.97 9.48
N LEU A 24 -1.24 -12.97 8.36
CA LEU A 24 -1.69 -12.44 7.09
C LEU A 24 -1.84 -13.57 6.06
N PRO A 25 -2.87 -13.50 5.19
CA PRO A 25 -3.00 -14.44 4.10
C PRO A 25 -1.88 -14.24 3.07
N GLU A 26 -1.36 -15.36 2.53
CA GLU A 26 -0.48 -15.34 1.38
C GLU A 26 -1.28 -15.10 0.08
N ASP A 27 -2.51 -15.61 0.02
CA ASP A 27 -3.45 -15.41 -1.07
C ASP A 27 -4.84 -15.04 -0.50
N PRO A 28 -5.37 -13.86 -0.84
CA PRO A 28 -4.77 -12.80 -1.68
C PRO A 28 -3.55 -12.17 -1.02
N LYS A 29 -2.50 -11.89 -1.79
CA LYS A 29 -1.26 -11.29 -1.30
C LYS A 29 -1.56 -10.04 -0.50
N THR A 30 -1.20 -10.07 0.78
CA THR A 30 -1.48 -9.00 1.74
C THR A 30 -0.24 -8.70 2.55
N THR A 31 0.08 -7.43 2.71
CA THR A 31 1.27 -6.98 3.44
C THR A 31 0.98 -5.71 4.23
N TYR A 32 1.74 -5.47 5.29
CA TYR A 32 1.79 -4.19 5.98
C TYR A 32 3.23 -3.84 6.34
N THR A 33 3.44 -2.56 6.62
CA THR A 33 4.72 -2.05 7.15
C THR A 33 4.42 -0.91 8.11
N ILE A 34 4.99 -0.97 9.31
CA ILE A 34 5.13 0.22 10.17
C ILE A 34 6.36 0.96 9.66
N GLY A 35 6.13 1.98 8.84
CA GLY A 35 7.19 2.66 8.08
C GLY A 35 7.95 3.69 8.89
N THR A 36 7.24 4.44 9.74
CA THR A 36 7.86 5.46 10.60
C THR A 36 7.27 5.44 12.00
N ILE A 37 8.09 5.77 12.99
CA ILE A 37 7.67 6.04 14.36
C ILE A 37 8.39 7.29 14.85
N LYS A 38 7.63 8.25 15.41
CA LYS A 38 8.16 9.49 15.99
C LYS A 38 7.48 9.76 17.33
N GLY A 39 8.26 9.93 18.39
CA GLY A 39 7.68 10.20 19.71
C GLY A 39 8.71 10.56 20.75
N GLY A 40 8.22 11.17 21.85
CA GLY A 40 9.07 11.63 22.93
C GLY A 40 9.83 12.92 22.62
N THR A 41 10.49 13.46 23.65
CA THR A 41 11.29 14.70 23.56
C THR A 41 12.68 14.50 24.16
N THR A 42 12.77 13.95 25.37
CA THR A 42 14.02 13.69 26.09
C THR A 42 13.95 12.34 26.81
N VAL A 43 15.11 11.81 27.16
CA VAL A 43 15.22 10.48 27.79
C VAL A 43 14.48 10.36 29.13
N ASN A 44 14.27 11.46 29.81
CA ASN A 44 13.66 11.52 31.14
C ASN A 44 12.26 12.17 31.17
N THR A 45 11.60 12.26 30.00
CA THR A 45 10.24 12.81 29.89
C THR A 45 9.28 11.74 29.44
N ILE A 46 8.12 11.61 30.11
CA ILE A 46 7.03 10.74 29.65
C ILE A 46 6.48 11.29 28.34
N ALA A 47 6.43 10.44 27.31
CA ALA A 47 6.00 10.86 25.99
C ALA A 47 4.49 11.13 25.94
N ALA A 48 4.11 12.38 25.75
CA ALA A 48 2.71 12.79 25.59
C ALA A 48 2.17 12.50 24.18
N ARG A 49 3.04 12.33 23.18
CA ARG A 49 2.69 12.07 21.78
C ARG A 49 3.62 11.06 21.15
N CYS A 50 3.03 10.17 20.36
CA CYS A 50 3.74 9.29 19.45
C CYS A 50 2.94 9.23 18.14
N GLU A 51 3.62 9.39 17.01
CA GLU A 51 3.06 9.28 15.67
C GLU A 51 3.65 8.06 14.99
N VAL A 52 2.84 7.41 14.17
CA VAL A 52 3.24 6.24 13.40
C VAL A 52 2.58 6.26 12.05
N ASP A 53 3.33 5.96 11.01
CA ASP A 53 2.80 5.74 9.66
C ASP A 53 2.80 4.25 9.36
N VAL A 54 1.64 3.74 8.95
CA VAL A 54 1.44 2.34 8.58
C VAL A 54 0.98 2.27 7.13
N ASP A 55 1.73 1.54 6.30
CA ASP A 55 1.33 1.18 4.94
C ASP A 55 0.72 -0.23 4.96
N MET A 56 -0.44 -0.39 4.33
CA MET A 56 -1.16 -1.65 4.21
C MET A 56 -1.51 -1.90 2.75
N ARG A 57 -1.29 -3.12 2.26
CA ARG A 57 -1.51 -3.47 0.85
C ARG A 57 -2.18 -4.81 0.72
N SER A 58 -3.15 -4.91 -0.17
CA SER A 58 -3.71 -6.16 -0.66
C SER A 58 -4.15 -6.00 -2.12
N VAL A 59 -4.24 -7.10 -2.85
CA VAL A 59 -4.85 -7.14 -4.20
C VAL A 59 -6.37 -7.26 -4.12
N ASP A 60 -6.91 -7.55 -2.93
CA ASP A 60 -8.33 -7.74 -2.65
C ASP A 60 -8.82 -6.70 -1.64
N LEU A 61 -9.86 -5.94 -2.01
CA LEU A 61 -10.36 -4.85 -1.17
C LEU A 61 -10.94 -5.34 0.17
N PRO A 62 -11.80 -6.37 0.22
CA PRO A 62 -12.29 -6.89 1.50
C PRO A 62 -11.17 -7.33 2.45
N THR A 63 -10.12 -7.94 1.93
CA THR A 63 -8.95 -8.36 2.72
C THR A 63 -8.17 -7.15 3.24
N LEU A 64 -8.03 -6.09 2.44
CA LEU A 64 -7.38 -4.85 2.86
C LEU A 64 -8.17 -4.17 3.99
N GLU A 65 -9.49 -4.07 3.86
CA GLU A 65 -10.37 -3.52 4.89
C GLU A 65 -10.32 -4.33 6.19
N ALA A 66 -10.28 -5.65 6.09
CA ALA A 66 -10.13 -6.53 7.26
C ALA A 66 -8.77 -6.33 7.95
N LEU A 67 -7.69 -6.13 7.20
CA LEU A 67 -6.38 -5.80 7.75
C LEU A 67 -6.40 -4.42 8.45
N GLU A 68 -6.98 -3.40 7.82
CA GLU A 68 -7.11 -2.07 8.43
C GLU A 68 -7.85 -2.16 9.77
N ALA A 69 -8.96 -2.90 9.82
CA ALA A 69 -9.72 -3.08 11.06
C ALA A 69 -8.89 -3.74 12.17
N LYS A 70 -8.09 -4.77 11.84
CA LYS A 70 -7.19 -5.43 12.81
C LYS A 70 -6.11 -4.48 13.33
N VAL A 71 -5.49 -3.71 12.44
CA VAL A 71 -4.45 -2.74 12.81
C VAL A 71 -5.02 -1.65 13.71
N LEU A 72 -6.19 -1.11 13.38
CA LEU A 72 -6.85 -0.10 14.20
C LEU A 72 -7.25 -0.65 15.57
N ALA A 73 -7.81 -1.85 15.63
CA ALA A 73 -8.16 -2.52 16.89
C ALA A 73 -6.91 -2.72 17.78
N ALA A 74 -5.75 -3.03 17.21
CA ALA A 74 -4.51 -3.14 17.97
C ALA A 74 -4.09 -1.80 18.59
N PHE A 75 -4.22 -0.69 17.87
CA PHE A 75 -3.98 0.64 18.42
C PHE A 75 -4.96 1.04 19.52
N GLU A 76 -6.26 0.79 19.31
CA GLU A 76 -7.31 1.08 20.29
C GLU A 76 -7.08 0.28 21.58
N GLU A 77 -6.80 -1.01 21.46
CA GLU A 77 -6.51 -1.87 22.60
C GLU A 77 -5.24 -1.46 23.34
N ALA A 78 -4.18 -1.10 22.61
CA ALA A 78 -2.93 -0.63 23.20
C ALA A 78 -3.12 0.66 24.01
N VAL A 79 -3.90 1.59 23.49
CA VAL A 79 -4.27 2.85 24.20
C VAL A 79 -5.11 2.52 25.44
N ARG A 80 -6.09 1.64 25.31
CA ARG A 80 -6.93 1.19 26.44
C ARG A 80 -6.09 0.56 27.55
N ILE A 81 -5.17 -0.35 27.20
CA ILE A 81 -4.28 -1.02 28.17
C ILE A 81 -3.37 0.01 28.85
N GLU A 82 -2.76 0.89 28.10
CA GLU A 82 -1.85 1.89 28.68
C GLU A 82 -2.59 2.83 29.62
N ASN A 83 -3.76 3.34 29.24
CA ASN A 83 -4.58 4.18 30.12
C ASN A 83 -5.02 3.43 31.40
N ALA A 84 -5.38 2.16 31.29
CA ALA A 84 -5.80 1.33 32.43
C ALA A 84 -4.67 1.09 33.44
N HIS A 85 -3.42 1.15 33.04
CA HIS A 85 -2.26 1.06 33.95
C HIS A 85 -2.16 2.27 34.89
N TRP A 86 -2.79 3.39 34.53
CA TRP A 86 -2.69 4.66 35.25
C TRP A 86 -4.07 5.18 35.68
N PRO A 87 -4.81 4.42 36.54
CA PRO A 87 -6.21 4.74 36.86
C PRO A 87 -6.40 6.05 37.64
N LYS A 88 -5.31 6.63 38.13
CA LYS A 88 -5.32 7.92 38.85
C LYS A 88 -4.98 9.11 37.95
N ALA A 89 -4.60 8.86 36.68
CA ALA A 89 -4.37 9.94 35.73
C ALA A 89 -5.70 10.64 35.43
N ASP A 90 -5.69 11.96 35.43
CA ASP A 90 -6.87 12.74 35.07
C ASP A 90 -7.18 12.63 33.57
N GLU A 91 -8.37 13.08 33.19
CA GLU A 91 -8.84 12.98 31.79
C GLU A 91 -7.92 13.73 30.81
N ALA A 92 -7.25 14.79 31.23
CA ALA A 92 -6.35 15.56 30.38
C ALA A 92 -5.08 14.78 30.01
N HIS A 93 -4.67 13.83 30.85
CA HIS A 93 -3.50 12.98 30.64
C HIS A 93 -3.83 11.62 30.01
N GLN A 94 -5.09 11.28 29.80
CA GLN A 94 -5.48 10.05 29.11
C GLN A 94 -5.08 10.12 27.63
N LEU A 95 -4.46 9.07 27.13
CA LEU A 95 -4.12 8.96 25.71
C LEU A 95 -5.40 8.82 24.86
N LYS A 96 -5.37 9.45 23.70
CA LYS A 96 -6.42 9.37 22.68
C LYS A 96 -5.81 8.94 21.36
N LEU A 97 -6.44 7.98 20.70
CA LEU A 97 -6.05 7.59 19.34
C LEU A 97 -6.63 8.61 18.34
N VAL A 98 -5.76 9.14 17.49
CA VAL A 98 -6.16 9.97 16.34
C VAL A 98 -5.75 9.25 15.07
N LYS A 99 -6.72 8.92 14.22
CA LYS A 99 -6.50 8.32 12.91
C LYS A 99 -6.53 9.41 11.84
N THR A 100 -5.51 9.43 10.98
CA THR A 100 -5.49 10.28 9.78
C THR A 100 -5.14 9.42 8.58
N GLN A 101 -6.03 9.35 7.60
CA GLN A 101 -5.75 8.68 6.34
C GLN A 101 -4.93 9.63 5.46
N ILE A 102 -3.66 9.29 5.21
CA ILE A 102 -2.72 10.09 4.41
C ILE A 102 -2.67 9.66 2.95
N GLY A 103 -3.22 8.49 2.63
CA GLY A 103 -3.33 7.98 1.27
C GLY A 103 -4.38 6.88 1.18
N ASN A 104 -5.00 6.78 0.02
CA ASN A 104 -5.88 5.67 -0.33
C ASN A 104 -5.74 5.38 -1.82
N ARG A 105 -5.04 4.29 -2.12
CA ARG A 105 -5.00 3.73 -3.47
C ARG A 105 -5.77 2.42 -3.44
N PRO A 106 -6.98 2.37 -4.03
CA PRO A 106 -7.85 1.22 -3.91
C PRO A 106 -7.19 -0.06 -4.42
N ALA A 107 -7.45 -1.18 -3.76
CA ALA A 107 -7.09 -2.49 -4.25
C ALA A 107 -7.90 -2.83 -5.51
N GLY A 108 -7.32 -3.61 -6.41
CA GLY A 108 -8.02 -4.09 -7.61
C GLY A 108 -7.16 -5.01 -8.45
N MET A 109 -7.81 -5.98 -9.08
CA MET A 109 -7.21 -6.90 -10.01
C MET A 109 -8.14 -7.09 -11.21
N ARG A 110 -7.58 -7.35 -12.38
CA ARG A 110 -8.36 -7.72 -13.56
C ARG A 110 -8.11 -9.17 -13.94
N PRO A 111 -9.17 -9.92 -14.28
CA PRO A 111 -9.01 -11.29 -14.76
C PRO A 111 -8.30 -11.28 -16.11
N ALA A 112 -7.66 -12.40 -16.42
CA ALA A 112 -6.86 -12.52 -17.65
C ALA A 112 -7.67 -12.32 -18.93
N ASP A 113 -8.96 -12.63 -18.94
CA ASP A 113 -9.88 -12.45 -20.07
C ASP A 113 -10.41 -11.02 -20.22
N CYS A 114 -10.04 -10.10 -19.33
CA CYS A 114 -10.39 -8.68 -19.46
C CYS A 114 -9.90 -8.12 -20.80
N PRO A 115 -10.74 -7.38 -21.55
CA PRO A 115 -10.35 -6.83 -22.87
C PRO A 115 -9.05 -6.05 -22.87
N ALA A 116 -8.78 -5.25 -21.83
CA ALA A 116 -7.54 -4.49 -21.73
C ALA A 116 -6.31 -5.39 -21.55
N VAL A 117 -6.44 -6.50 -20.80
CA VAL A 117 -5.37 -7.50 -20.64
C VAL A 117 -5.12 -8.20 -21.96
N GLN A 118 -6.18 -8.65 -22.65
CA GLN A 118 -6.06 -9.33 -23.96
C GLN A 118 -5.46 -8.42 -25.03
N ALA A 119 -5.84 -7.14 -25.05
CA ALA A 119 -5.26 -6.16 -25.97
C ALA A 119 -3.76 -5.99 -25.73
N ALA A 120 -3.32 -5.93 -24.47
CA ALA A 120 -1.90 -5.82 -24.14
C ALA A 120 -1.13 -7.10 -24.50
N LEU A 121 -1.67 -8.28 -24.22
CA LEU A 121 -1.05 -9.56 -24.59
C LEU A 121 -0.91 -9.69 -26.10
N GLY A 122 -1.96 -9.38 -26.87
CA GLY A 122 -1.89 -9.36 -28.33
C GLY A 122 -0.90 -8.34 -28.88
N ALA A 123 -0.74 -7.20 -28.22
CA ALA A 123 0.26 -6.21 -28.59
C ALA A 123 1.69 -6.68 -28.30
N LEU A 124 1.93 -7.39 -27.20
CA LEU A 124 3.22 -8.03 -26.90
C LEU A 124 3.58 -9.07 -27.96
N ASP A 125 2.63 -9.94 -28.33
CA ASP A 125 2.81 -10.95 -29.39
C ASP A 125 3.15 -10.30 -30.72
N ALA A 126 2.43 -9.23 -31.11
CA ALA A 126 2.66 -8.51 -32.36
C ALA A 126 4.05 -7.85 -32.42
N LEU A 127 4.62 -7.47 -31.28
CA LEU A 127 5.95 -6.88 -31.18
C LEU A 127 7.05 -7.92 -30.95
N GLY A 128 6.70 -9.22 -30.83
CA GLY A 128 7.66 -10.27 -30.51
C GLY A 128 8.24 -10.17 -29.10
N ILE A 129 7.54 -9.51 -28.19
CA ILE A 129 7.97 -9.33 -26.79
C ILE A 129 7.42 -10.46 -25.94
N GLU A 130 8.29 -11.24 -25.34
CA GLU A 130 7.88 -12.23 -24.35
C GLU A 130 7.49 -11.53 -23.04
N ALA A 131 6.24 -11.73 -22.56
CA ALA A 131 5.78 -11.16 -21.30
C ALA A 131 6.52 -11.79 -20.13
N ARG A 132 7.55 -11.11 -19.62
CA ARG A 132 8.40 -11.63 -18.54
C ARG A 132 7.73 -11.56 -17.17
N HIS A 133 6.83 -10.61 -16.97
CA HIS A 133 6.24 -10.34 -15.66
C HIS A 133 4.80 -9.85 -15.77
N VAL A 134 3.86 -10.67 -15.33
CA VAL A 134 2.50 -10.22 -14.99
C VAL A 134 2.46 -10.08 -13.47
N LYS A 135 2.49 -8.84 -12.96
CA LYS A 135 2.58 -8.55 -11.53
C LYS A 135 1.44 -7.64 -11.08
N CYS A 136 0.97 -7.84 -9.85
CA CYS A 136 0.20 -6.82 -9.15
C CYS A 136 1.16 -5.77 -8.61
N SER A 137 0.92 -4.50 -8.95
CA SER A 137 1.71 -3.36 -8.50
C SER A 137 0.80 -2.18 -8.20
N SER A 138 1.24 -1.27 -7.32
CA SER A 138 0.52 -0.05 -7.04
C SER A 138 0.80 0.96 -8.16
N THR A 139 -0.20 1.22 -9.00
CA THR A 139 -0.11 2.12 -10.16
C THR A 139 -1.36 2.99 -10.26
N ASP A 140 -1.37 3.94 -11.18
CA ASP A 140 -2.54 4.78 -11.45
C ASP A 140 -3.74 3.98 -12.01
N ALA A 141 -3.51 2.77 -12.52
CA ALA A 141 -4.57 1.86 -12.93
C ALA A 141 -5.50 1.42 -11.78
N ASN A 142 -5.06 1.51 -10.53
CA ASN A 142 -5.88 1.17 -9.37
C ASN A 142 -7.17 1.99 -9.31
N GLN A 143 -7.09 3.30 -9.61
CA GLN A 143 -8.26 4.17 -9.54
C GLN A 143 -9.37 3.79 -10.54
N PRO A 144 -9.12 3.68 -11.86
CA PRO A 144 -10.15 3.22 -12.78
C PRO A 144 -10.61 1.78 -12.48
N MET A 145 -9.73 0.89 -12.02
CA MET A 145 -10.12 -0.45 -11.60
C MET A 145 -11.15 -0.44 -10.48
N SER A 146 -10.98 0.42 -9.47
CA SER A 146 -11.94 0.55 -8.34
C SER A 146 -13.32 1.06 -8.78
N LEU A 147 -13.38 1.76 -9.90
CA LEU A 147 -14.61 2.22 -10.54
C LEU A 147 -15.18 1.19 -11.55
N ASN A 148 -14.65 -0.02 -11.53
CA ASN A 148 -15.00 -1.10 -12.46
C ASN A 148 -14.73 -0.77 -13.94
N ILE A 149 -13.83 0.16 -14.21
CA ILE A 149 -13.38 0.50 -15.56
C ILE A 149 -12.22 -0.46 -15.91
N PRO A 150 -12.26 -1.14 -17.07
CA PRO A 150 -11.14 -1.96 -17.53
C PRO A 150 -9.87 -1.11 -17.65
N ALA A 151 -8.87 -1.44 -16.83
CA ALA A 151 -7.60 -0.72 -16.81
C ALA A 151 -6.45 -1.67 -16.47
N ILE A 152 -5.29 -1.40 -17.05
CA ILE A 152 -4.03 -2.09 -16.77
C ILE A 152 -2.89 -1.08 -16.78
N CYS A 153 -1.76 -1.46 -16.23
CA CYS A 153 -0.51 -0.77 -16.42
C CYS A 153 0.41 -1.64 -17.28
N VAL A 154 1.01 -1.05 -18.29
CA VAL A 154 2.01 -1.71 -19.15
C VAL A 154 3.39 -1.13 -18.90
N GLY A 155 4.43 -1.92 -19.16
CA GLY A 155 5.81 -1.46 -19.04
C GLY A 155 6.13 -0.36 -20.05
N THR A 156 7.03 0.54 -19.67
CA THR A 156 7.47 1.67 -20.49
C THR A 156 8.60 1.33 -21.46
N GLY A 157 9.08 0.07 -21.45
CA GLY A 157 10.31 -0.36 -22.13
C GLY A 157 11.56 0.04 -21.35
N GLY A 158 12.70 -0.55 -21.68
CA GLY A 158 13.91 -0.45 -20.88
C GLY A 158 13.81 -1.21 -19.55
N GLU A 159 14.83 -1.06 -18.71
CA GLU A 159 14.87 -1.71 -17.40
C GLU A 159 15.31 -0.72 -16.32
N THR A 160 14.67 -0.74 -15.15
CA THR A 160 15.05 0.04 -13.97
C THR A 160 15.71 -0.89 -12.95
N PHE A 161 16.80 -0.44 -12.37
CA PHE A 161 17.58 -1.19 -11.39
C PHE A 161 17.74 -0.39 -10.11
N LEU A 162 17.77 -1.09 -8.97
CA LEU A 162 17.96 -0.52 -7.64
C LEU A 162 16.93 0.56 -7.31
N GLU A 163 15.69 0.36 -7.72
CA GLU A 163 14.56 1.27 -7.51
C GLU A 163 14.47 1.72 -6.05
N HIS A 164 14.13 2.99 -5.84
CA HIS A 164 14.04 3.63 -4.54
C HIS A 164 15.34 3.74 -3.73
N SER A 165 16.49 3.73 -4.41
CA SER A 165 17.80 3.93 -3.81
C SER A 165 18.56 5.10 -4.46
N LEU A 166 19.61 5.61 -3.78
CA LEU A 166 20.49 6.64 -4.34
C LEU A 166 21.36 6.12 -5.51
N LYS A 167 21.31 4.82 -5.79
CA LYS A 167 22.01 4.16 -6.89
C LYS A 167 21.07 3.70 -7.99
N GLU A 168 19.82 4.14 -7.96
CA GLU A 168 18.84 3.85 -9.00
C GLU A 168 19.36 4.32 -10.36
N TYR A 169 19.24 3.45 -11.35
CA TYR A 169 19.56 3.78 -12.73
C TYR A 169 18.59 3.10 -13.69
N PHE A 170 18.47 3.67 -14.87
CA PHE A 170 17.62 3.18 -15.95
C PHE A 170 18.48 2.79 -17.16
N ASP A 171 18.30 1.56 -17.64
CA ASP A 171 18.84 1.11 -18.91
C ASP A 171 17.80 1.36 -20.00
N SER A 172 18.14 2.24 -20.94
CA SER A 172 17.25 2.65 -22.03
C SER A 172 17.26 1.68 -23.22
N THR A 173 17.93 0.54 -23.14
CA THR A 173 17.89 -0.51 -24.14
C THR A 173 16.43 -0.92 -24.36
N ASP A 174 16.00 -0.96 -25.64
CA ASP A 174 14.61 -1.29 -26.04
C ASP A 174 13.50 -0.40 -25.44
N MET A 175 13.84 0.78 -24.93
CA MET A 175 12.87 1.74 -24.39
C MET A 175 11.76 2.09 -25.40
N HIS A 176 12.06 2.07 -26.71
CA HIS A 176 11.10 2.35 -27.77
C HIS A 176 9.93 1.35 -27.85
N LEU A 177 10.09 0.14 -27.28
CA LEU A 177 9.05 -0.89 -27.26
C LEU A 177 7.87 -0.52 -26.33
N GLY A 178 8.10 0.23 -25.27
CA GLY A 178 7.04 0.65 -24.36
C GLY A 178 5.95 1.52 -25.03
N PRO A 179 6.31 2.65 -25.69
CA PRO A 179 5.34 3.43 -26.44
C PRO A 179 4.65 2.66 -27.58
N GLN A 180 5.37 1.74 -28.24
CA GLN A 180 4.78 0.87 -29.28
C GLN A 180 3.76 -0.07 -28.66
N LEU A 181 4.06 -0.71 -27.52
CA LEU A 181 3.14 -1.57 -26.79
C LEU A 181 1.86 -0.83 -26.41
N ALA A 182 2.01 0.36 -25.84
CA ALA A 182 0.87 1.19 -25.43
C ALA A 182 0.00 1.57 -26.64
N LEU A 183 0.61 1.96 -27.77
CA LEU A 183 -0.10 2.30 -28.99
C LEU A 183 -0.85 1.10 -29.58
N HIS A 184 -0.21 -0.07 -29.68
CA HIS A 184 -0.83 -1.27 -30.20
C HIS A 184 -2.01 -1.72 -29.32
N ALA A 185 -1.84 -1.72 -28.00
CA ALA A 185 -2.91 -2.05 -27.06
C ALA A 185 -4.09 -1.06 -27.18
N ALA A 186 -3.82 0.23 -27.27
CA ALA A 186 -4.87 1.25 -27.43
C ALA A 186 -5.63 1.05 -28.76
N LEU A 187 -4.94 0.80 -29.86
CA LEU A 187 -5.56 0.55 -31.17
C LEU A 187 -6.39 -0.74 -31.15
N ALA A 188 -5.95 -1.78 -30.46
CA ALA A 188 -6.71 -3.01 -30.31
C ALA A 188 -8.03 -2.79 -29.51
N MET A 189 -8.02 -1.84 -28.55
CA MET A 189 -9.21 -1.53 -27.76
C MET A 189 -10.22 -0.65 -28.51
N VAL A 190 -9.77 0.32 -29.31
CA VAL A 190 -10.68 1.30 -29.93
C VAL A 190 -10.96 1.03 -31.39
N GLY A 191 -10.16 0.17 -32.06
CA GLY A 191 -10.23 -0.11 -33.47
C GLY A 191 -9.72 1.04 -34.35
N ARG A 192 -9.66 0.79 -35.65
CA ARG A 192 -9.35 1.81 -36.66
C ARG A 192 -10.63 2.31 -37.30
N LYS A 193 -10.68 3.62 -37.59
CA LYS A 193 -11.79 4.20 -38.32
C LYS A 193 -11.90 3.55 -39.73
N GLY A 194 -12.94 2.75 -39.95
CA GLY A 194 -13.23 2.08 -41.25
C GLY A 194 -13.07 0.55 -41.25
N GLU A 195 -12.57 -0.04 -40.19
CA GLU A 195 -12.63 -1.51 -40.01
C GLU A 195 -13.87 -1.83 -39.16
N LYS A 196 -14.89 -2.42 -39.80
CA LYS A 196 -16.07 -3.02 -39.16
C LYS A 196 -15.98 -4.53 -39.29
#